data_3d6ac6a72424eb098eb53831830ddd7e
#
_entry.id   3d6ac6a72424eb098eb53831830ddd7e
#
_cell.length_a   1.000
_cell.length_b   1.000
_cell.length_c   1.000
_cell.angle_alpha   90.00
_cell.angle_beta   90.00
_cell.angle_gamma   90.00
#
_symmetry.space_group_name_H-M   'P 1'
#
loop_
_entity.id
_entity.type
_entity.pdbx_description
1 polymer ?
#
loop_
_entity_poly.entity_id
_entity_poly.type
_entity_poly.pdbx_seq_one_letter_code
_entity_poly.pdbx_strand_id
1 'polypeptide(L)'
;MVSITYYNIICGKVSIIIVLLLHRVNIIKIIYSIFITFHYIGVPYITMNLELAKFDMKAISFRPDENKGPVIVLIGRRDTGKSFLVQDLMFHHQDIPIGTVISGTEAGNGFFAAHVPKLFIHDAYNTAIIENILKRQKAVLKQVKKDMDTYKKSSIDPRTFVVLDDCLYDNKWTKDVMMRLLFMNGRHWKVMLVITMQYPLGIPPNLRTNIDYVFILREPYIANRKRIYDNYAGMFPTFESFTQVMDQCTENYECLVINNNAKSNKLQDQIFWYKAQQHGPFKLGSKEFWEISKNLGSDDEGEQSYDPNAAKNSKAPKINVKKSKW
;
A
#
# COMPACT_ATOMS: atom_id res chain seq x y z
N MET A 1 33.79 -12.04 -57.24
CA MET A 1 33.85 -11.96 -55.76
C MET A 1 32.44 -11.70 -55.29
N VAL A 2 31.83 -12.66 -54.62
CA VAL A 2 30.48 -12.53 -54.05
C VAL A 2 30.68 -12.11 -52.59
N SER A 3 30.27 -10.88 -52.25
CA SER A 3 30.26 -10.45 -50.84
C SER A 3 28.91 -10.81 -50.22
N ILE A 4 28.94 -11.57 -49.12
CA ILE A 4 27.77 -11.95 -48.35
C ILE A 4 27.67 -10.97 -47.16
N THR A 5 26.60 -10.17 -47.13
CA THR A 5 26.34 -9.27 -46.01
C THR A 5 25.19 -9.81 -45.19
N TYR A 6 25.43 -10.00 -43.89
CA TYR A 6 24.42 -10.48 -42.95
C TYR A 6 23.74 -9.28 -42.27
N TYR A 7 22.44 -9.20 -42.32
CA TYR A 7 21.63 -8.27 -41.55
C TYR A 7 20.79 -9.01 -40.53
N ASN A 8 20.95 -8.62 -39.29
CA ASN A 8 20.10 -9.16 -38.18
C ASN A 8 19.02 -8.12 -37.90
N ILE A 9 17.78 -8.44 -38.24
CA ILE A 9 16.63 -7.59 -37.94
C ILE A 9 15.90 -8.24 -36.79
N ILE A 10 15.94 -7.61 -35.62
CA ILE A 10 15.18 -8.05 -34.44
C ILE A 10 13.86 -7.28 -34.43
N CYS A 11 12.77 -7.98 -34.72
CA CYS A 11 11.42 -7.46 -34.55
C CYS A 11 10.67 -8.38 -33.56
N GLY A 12 10.54 -7.94 -32.32
CA GLY A 12 9.95 -8.73 -31.25
C GLY A 12 10.78 -9.95 -30.87
N LYS A 13 10.12 -11.10 -30.65
CA LYS A 13 10.76 -12.38 -30.24
C LYS A 13 11.23 -13.26 -31.40
N VAL A 14 11.22 -12.77 -32.63
CA VAL A 14 11.61 -13.55 -33.81
C VAL A 14 12.86 -12.92 -34.43
N SER A 15 13.96 -13.68 -34.43
CA SER A 15 15.18 -13.31 -35.18
C SER A 15 15.09 -13.93 -36.57
N ILE A 16 15.01 -13.09 -37.61
CA ILE A 16 15.04 -13.55 -39.00
C ILE A 16 16.42 -13.22 -39.54
N ILE A 17 17.19 -14.22 -39.91
CA ILE A 17 18.43 -14.09 -40.61
C ILE A 17 18.15 -14.08 -42.09
N ILE A 18 18.30 -12.93 -42.76
CA ILE A 18 18.14 -12.80 -44.18
C ILE A 18 19.55 -12.86 -44.82
N VAL A 19 19.81 -13.93 -45.57
CA VAL A 19 21.00 -14.05 -46.36
C VAL A 19 20.69 -13.48 -47.76
N LEU A 20 21.21 -12.31 -48.08
CA LEU A 20 21.08 -11.71 -49.42
C LEU A 20 22.26 -12.02 -50.26
N LEU A 21 22.06 -12.87 -51.28
CA LEU A 21 23.02 -13.04 -52.41
C LEU A 21 22.83 -11.86 -53.38
N LEU A 22 23.80 -10.94 -53.38
CA LEU A 22 23.78 -9.79 -54.28
C LEU A 22 24.07 -10.20 -55.72
N HIS A 23 23.02 -10.34 -56.51
CA HIS A 23 23.11 -10.13 -57.96
C HIS A 23 22.27 -8.89 -58.30
N ARG A 24 22.88 -7.99 -59.04
CA ARG A 24 22.40 -6.66 -59.48
C ARG A 24 20.93 -6.72 -59.97
N VAL A 25 19.93 -6.51 -59.16
CA VAL A 25 18.61 -5.97 -59.58
C VAL A 25 17.78 -5.57 -58.35
N ASN A 26 17.43 -4.30 -58.29
CA ASN A 26 16.30 -3.68 -57.52
C ASN A 26 16.04 -4.17 -56.08
N ILE A 27 17.01 -4.04 -55.20
CA ILE A 27 16.88 -4.31 -53.75
C ILE A 27 15.76 -3.50 -53.10
N ILE A 28 15.52 -2.27 -53.56
CA ILE A 28 14.44 -1.40 -53.01
C ILE A 28 13.05 -1.99 -53.22
N LYS A 29 12.78 -2.63 -54.35
CA LYS A 29 11.47 -3.26 -54.59
C LYS A 29 11.23 -4.52 -53.73
N ILE A 30 12.28 -5.28 -53.45
CA ILE A 30 12.19 -6.45 -52.59
C ILE A 30 11.96 -6.04 -51.13
N ILE A 31 12.67 -5.03 -50.64
CA ILE A 31 12.47 -4.50 -49.28
C ILE A 31 11.06 -3.91 -49.14
N TYR A 32 10.58 -3.14 -50.14
CA TYR A 32 9.22 -2.62 -50.13
C TYR A 32 8.14 -3.73 -50.17
N SER A 33 8.35 -4.76 -50.94
CA SER A 33 7.44 -5.91 -51.02
C SER A 33 7.39 -6.70 -49.68
N ILE A 34 8.55 -6.91 -49.05
CA ILE A 34 8.62 -7.54 -47.71
C ILE A 34 7.97 -6.65 -46.67
N PHE A 35 8.19 -5.33 -46.69
CA PHE A 35 7.57 -4.38 -45.75
C PHE A 35 6.04 -4.34 -45.91
N ILE A 36 5.51 -4.36 -47.12
CA ILE A 36 4.06 -4.38 -47.39
C ILE A 36 3.47 -5.75 -47.00
N THR A 37 4.15 -6.87 -47.24
CA THR A 37 3.65 -8.20 -46.86
C THR A 37 3.63 -8.35 -45.31
N PHE A 38 4.59 -7.78 -44.59
CA PHE A 38 4.57 -7.76 -43.11
C PHE A 38 3.49 -6.85 -42.54
N HIS A 39 3.09 -5.78 -43.25
CA HIS A 39 1.99 -4.91 -42.82
C HIS A 39 0.60 -5.53 -43.06
N TYR A 40 0.48 -6.51 -43.96
CA TYR A 40 -0.76 -7.21 -44.29
C TYR A 40 -0.95 -8.56 -43.58
N ILE A 41 0.11 -9.16 -43.04
CA ILE A 41 -0.05 -10.25 -42.10
C ILE A 41 -0.42 -9.64 -40.76
N GLY A 42 -1.70 -9.34 -40.58
CA GLY A 42 -2.22 -8.94 -39.28
C GLY A 42 -1.77 -9.97 -38.27
N VAL A 43 -0.85 -9.59 -37.37
CA VAL A 43 -0.55 -10.42 -36.18
C VAL A 43 -1.91 -10.67 -35.55
N PRO A 44 -2.34 -11.94 -35.41
CA PRO A 44 -3.62 -12.19 -34.77
C PRO A 44 -3.56 -11.53 -33.40
N TYR A 45 -4.41 -10.51 -33.18
CA TYR A 45 -4.62 -9.97 -31.85
C TYR A 45 -5.15 -11.15 -31.02
N ILE A 46 -4.28 -11.74 -30.23
CA ILE A 46 -4.68 -12.70 -29.22
C ILE A 46 -5.46 -11.88 -28.19
N THR A 47 -6.77 -11.79 -28.37
CA THR A 47 -7.66 -11.24 -27.36
C THR A 47 -7.62 -12.21 -26.18
N MET A 48 -6.90 -11.87 -25.16
CA MET A 48 -6.92 -12.60 -23.90
C MET A 48 -8.19 -12.17 -23.17
N ASN A 49 -9.21 -13.01 -23.18
CA ASN A 49 -10.38 -12.80 -22.32
C ASN A 49 -9.97 -13.10 -20.89
N LEU A 50 -9.73 -12.05 -20.12
CA LEU A 50 -9.43 -12.12 -18.69
C LEU A 50 -10.70 -11.77 -17.92
N GLU A 51 -11.33 -12.76 -17.30
CA GLU A 51 -12.44 -12.55 -16.38
C GLU A 51 -11.86 -12.34 -14.97
N LEU A 52 -12.09 -11.16 -14.41
CA LEU A 52 -11.66 -10.82 -13.06
C LEU A 52 -12.78 -11.02 -12.06
N ALA A 53 -12.54 -11.86 -11.08
CA ALA A 53 -13.44 -12.01 -9.94
C ALA A 53 -13.41 -10.77 -9.03
N LYS A 54 -14.51 -10.49 -8.35
CA LYS A 54 -14.56 -9.50 -7.28
C LYS A 54 -13.78 -10.02 -6.08
N PHE A 55 -12.93 -9.18 -5.49
CA PHE A 55 -12.20 -9.52 -4.28
C PHE A 55 -13.16 -9.60 -3.08
N ASP A 56 -12.98 -10.61 -2.26
CA ASP A 56 -13.68 -10.73 -0.97
C ASP A 56 -12.74 -10.25 0.14
N MET A 57 -13.09 -9.15 0.82
CA MET A 57 -12.30 -8.61 1.95
C MET A 57 -12.14 -9.63 3.08
N LYS A 58 -13.07 -10.58 3.23
CA LYS A 58 -12.98 -11.66 4.23
C LYS A 58 -11.87 -12.67 3.91
N ALA A 59 -11.36 -12.67 2.67
CA ALA A 59 -10.20 -13.49 2.30
C ALA A 59 -8.90 -12.99 2.96
N ILE A 60 -8.85 -11.72 3.42
CA ILE A 60 -7.78 -11.23 4.29
C ILE A 60 -8.04 -11.79 5.69
N SER A 61 -7.59 -13.04 5.91
CA SER A 61 -7.76 -13.70 7.19
C SER A 61 -6.73 -13.22 8.21
N PHE A 62 -7.19 -12.91 9.42
CA PHE A 62 -6.33 -12.59 10.54
C PHE A 62 -6.96 -13.09 11.85
N ARG A 63 -6.74 -14.35 12.17
CA ARG A 63 -7.28 -15.01 13.35
C ARG A 63 -6.28 -15.04 14.49
N PRO A 64 -6.74 -15.12 15.76
CA PRO A 64 -5.85 -15.19 16.93
C PRO A 64 -4.89 -16.40 16.93
N ASP A 65 -5.34 -17.52 16.37
CA ASP A 65 -4.58 -18.78 16.28
C ASP A 65 -3.61 -18.82 15.09
N GLU A 66 -3.81 -17.97 14.07
CA GLU A 66 -2.92 -17.89 12.92
C GLU A 66 -1.60 -17.18 13.30
N ASN A 67 -0.48 -17.69 12.82
CA ASN A 67 0.86 -17.10 13.06
C ASN A 67 1.23 -16.05 12.00
N LYS A 68 0.22 -15.36 11.42
CA LYS A 68 0.43 -14.40 10.33
C LYS A 68 -0.38 -13.14 10.57
N GLY A 69 0.31 -12.00 10.64
CA GLY A 69 -0.33 -10.70 10.46
C GLY A 69 -0.15 -10.26 9.01
N PRO A 70 -1.21 -9.90 8.28
CA PRO A 70 -1.10 -9.50 6.88
C PRO A 70 -0.43 -8.13 6.74
N VAL A 71 0.34 -7.96 5.67
CA VAL A 71 0.88 -6.67 5.23
C VAL A 71 0.11 -6.24 3.99
N ILE A 72 -0.57 -5.11 4.08
CA ILE A 72 -1.50 -4.61 3.07
C ILE A 72 -1.04 -3.22 2.63
N VAL A 73 -0.90 -3.01 1.34
CA VAL A 73 -0.46 -1.75 0.77
C VAL A 73 -1.53 -1.20 -0.18
N LEU A 74 -1.90 0.06 0.01
CA LEU A 74 -2.82 0.78 -0.85
C LEU A 74 -2.06 1.86 -1.61
N ILE A 75 -2.08 1.81 -2.94
CA ILE A 75 -1.38 2.75 -3.81
C ILE A 75 -2.42 3.55 -4.58
N GLY A 76 -2.38 4.87 -4.43
CA GLY A 76 -3.27 5.74 -5.17
C GLY A 76 -3.02 7.21 -4.88
N ARG A 77 -3.35 8.06 -5.81
CA ARG A 77 -3.23 9.51 -5.67
C ARG A 77 -4.24 10.06 -4.66
N ARG A 78 -4.12 11.36 -4.39
CA ARG A 78 -5.13 12.10 -3.62
C ARG A 78 -6.48 11.97 -4.32
N ASP A 79 -7.55 11.90 -3.55
CA ASP A 79 -8.95 11.83 -4.00
C ASP A 79 -9.32 10.59 -4.83
N THR A 80 -8.54 9.51 -4.74
CA THR A 80 -8.87 8.23 -5.39
C THR A 80 -9.64 7.25 -4.51
N GLY A 81 -9.96 7.61 -3.26
CA GLY A 81 -10.73 6.78 -2.33
C GLY A 81 -9.90 5.91 -1.39
N LYS A 82 -8.58 6.19 -1.21
CA LYS A 82 -7.71 5.41 -0.29
C LYS A 82 -8.27 5.31 1.12
N SER A 83 -8.60 6.41 1.75
CA SER A 83 -9.09 6.44 3.14
C SER A 83 -10.39 5.65 3.28
N PHE A 84 -11.28 5.76 2.28
CA PHE A 84 -12.52 5.00 2.23
C PHE A 84 -12.28 3.49 2.14
N LEU A 85 -11.28 3.09 1.35
CA LEU A 85 -10.86 1.70 1.22
C LEU A 85 -10.21 1.17 2.51
N VAL A 86 -9.44 2.02 3.22
CA VAL A 86 -8.91 1.68 4.56
C VAL A 86 -10.04 1.48 5.55
N GLN A 87 -11.05 2.36 5.55
CA GLN A 87 -12.22 2.24 6.42
C GLN A 87 -12.97 0.93 6.17
N ASP A 88 -13.22 0.58 4.92
CA ASP A 88 -13.88 -0.66 4.53
C ASP A 88 -13.06 -1.90 4.94
N LEU A 89 -11.76 -1.90 4.69
CA LEU A 89 -10.85 -2.93 5.15
C LEU A 89 -10.93 -3.11 6.67
N MET A 90 -10.85 -2.02 7.42
CA MET A 90 -10.88 -2.05 8.88
C MET A 90 -12.24 -2.47 9.44
N PHE A 91 -13.34 -2.18 8.72
CA PHE A 91 -14.66 -2.67 9.08
C PHE A 91 -14.73 -4.20 9.16
N HIS A 92 -14.03 -4.91 8.27
CA HIS A 92 -13.95 -6.36 8.28
C HIS A 92 -13.02 -6.93 9.38
N HIS A 93 -12.31 -6.06 10.11
CA HIS A 93 -11.35 -6.44 11.16
C HIS A 93 -11.63 -5.72 12.50
N GLN A 94 -12.90 -5.42 12.79
CA GLN A 94 -13.31 -4.72 14.02
C GLN A 94 -12.98 -5.51 15.31
N ASP A 95 -12.84 -6.82 15.18
CA ASP A 95 -12.56 -7.75 16.27
C ASP A 95 -11.09 -7.75 16.74
N ILE A 96 -10.19 -7.06 16.05
CA ILE A 96 -8.79 -6.90 16.49
C ILE A 96 -8.78 -5.98 17.72
N PRO A 97 -8.27 -6.46 18.89
CA PRO A 97 -8.56 -5.80 20.18
C PRO A 97 -7.93 -4.42 20.33
N ILE A 98 -6.82 -4.13 19.67
CA ILE A 98 -6.09 -2.88 19.82
C ILE A 98 -5.34 -2.53 18.54
N GLY A 99 -5.07 -1.26 18.33
CA GLY A 99 -4.24 -0.82 17.20
C GLY A 99 -3.69 0.59 17.37
N THR A 100 -2.92 1.01 16.39
CA THR A 100 -2.32 2.35 16.32
C THR A 100 -2.47 2.87 14.90
N VAL A 101 -2.82 4.13 14.79
CA VAL A 101 -2.88 4.86 13.51
C VAL A 101 -1.84 5.97 13.53
N ILE A 102 -1.11 6.11 12.43
CA ILE A 102 -0.24 7.25 12.17
C ILE A 102 -0.73 7.87 10.86
N SER A 103 -1.30 9.06 10.91
CA SER A 103 -1.85 9.76 9.75
C SER A 103 -1.49 11.23 9.76
N GLY A 104 -0.75 11.67 8.76
CA GLY A 104 -0.36 13.08 8.62
C GLY A 104 -1.51 14.04 8.33
N THR A 105 -2.72 13.55 8.11
CA THR A 105 -3.92 14.35 7.80
C THR A 105 -4.95 14.35 8.91
N GLU A 106 -4.74 13.58 9.98
CA GLU A 106 -5.74 13.38 11.03
C GLU A 106 -6.08 14.67 11.79
N ALA A 107 -5.08 15.49 12.11
CA ALA A 107 -5.29 16.79 12.77
C ALA A 107 -6.24 17.73 12.00
N GLY A 108 -6.33 17.56 10.66
CA GLY A 108 -7.19 18.38 9.81
C GLY A 108 -8.58 17.79 9.55
N ASN A 109 -8.73 16.47 9.51
CA ASN A 109 -9.97 15.82 9.06
C ASN A 109 -10.65 14.92 10.10
N GLY A 110 -9.94 14.51 11.17
CA GLY A 110 -10.49 13.66 12.23
C GLY A 110 -11.05 12.32 11.73
N PHE A 111 -10.55 11.81 10.60
CA PHE A 111 -11.11 10.67 9.92
C PHE A 111 -11.03 9.39 10.78
N PHE A 112 -9.88 9.13 11.38
CA PHE A 112 -9.67 7.93 12.20
C PHE A 112 -10.24 8.08 13.62
N ALA A 113 -10.37 9.29 14.15
CA ALA A 113 -10.93 9.55 15.47
C ALA A 113 -12.38 9.07 15.63
N ALA A 114 -13.11 8.91 14.52
CA ALA A 114 -14.44 8.29 14.53
C ALA A 114 -14.41 6.79 14.85
N HIS A 115 -13.30 6.10 14.58
CA HIS A 115 -13.18 4.64 14.62
C HIS A 115 -12.14 4.12 15.61
N VAL A 116 -11.15 4.94 16.00
CA VAL A 116 -10.02 4.59 16.87
C VAL A 116 -9.93 5.60 18.01
N PRO A 117 -9.61 5.18 19.26
CA PRO A 117 -9.45 6.11 20.36
C PRO A 117 -8.29 7.09 20.11
N LYS A 118 -8.48 8.38 20.42
CA LYS A 118 -7.53 9.47 20.13
C LYS A 118 -6.12 9.21 20.65
N LEU A 119 -5.97 8.61 21.82
CA LEU A 119 -4.67 8.27 22.42
C LEU A 119 -3.77 7.41 21.51
N PHE A 120 -4.36 6.67 20.59
CA PHE A 120 -3.66 5.73 19.70
C PHE A 120 -3.59 6.23 18.25
N ILE A 121 -3.87 7.52 18.05
CA ILE A 121 -3.73 8.20 16.78
C ILE A 121 -2.59 9.22 16.90
N HIS A 122 -1.67 9.17 15.95
CA HIS A 122 -0.49 10.05 15.92
C HIS A 122 -0.45 10.78 14.58
N ASP A 123 -0.09 12.08 14.62
CA ASP A 123 -0.06 12.94 13.42
C ASP A 123 1.20 12.75 12.58
N ALA A 124 2.27 12.22 13.16
CA ALA A 124 3.53 12.03 12.47
C ALA A 124 4.20 10.71 12.82
N TYR A 125 4.92 10.16 11.84
CA TYR A 125 5.76 8.98 12.05
C TYR A 125 6.90 9.30 13.03
N ASN A 126 7.05 8.42 14.02
CA ASN A 126 8.18 8.45 14.96
C ASN A 126 8.61 7.01 15.27
N THR A 127 9.91 6.76 15.22
CA THR A 127 10.52 5.45 15.55
C THR A 127 10.07 4.92 16.90
N ALA A 128 9.95 5.79 17.91
CA ALA A 128 9.54 5.42 19.27
C ALA A 128 8.13 4.80 19.31
N ILE A 129 7.21 5.24 18.45
CA ILE A 129 5.86 4.67 18.35
C ILE A 129 5.97 3.20 17.93
N ILE A 130 6.70 2.93 16.84
CA ILE A 130 6.90 1.56 16.35
C ILE A 130 7.63 0.70 17.38
N GLU A 131 8.65 1.25 18.03
CA GLU A 131 9.39 0.54 19.10
C GLU A 131 8.46 0.12 20.25
N ASN A 132 7.58 1.02 20.69
CA ASN A 132 6.62 0.75 21.75
C ASN A 132 5.60 -0.32 21.34
N ILE A 133 5.09 -0.27 20.11
CA ILE A 133 4.21 -1.31 19.56
C ILE A 133 4.93 -2.68 19.61
N LEU A 134 6.17 -2.74 19.14
CA LEU A 134 6.94 -3.99 19.11
C LEU A 134 7.27 -4.50 20.51
N LYS A 135 7.62 -3.63 21.44
CA LYS A 135 7.85 -3.99 22.86
C LYS A 135 6.58 -4.58 23.47
N ARG A 136 5.43 -3.91 23.27
CA ARG A 136 4.14 -4.41 23.72
C ARG A 136 3.83 -5.79 23.15
N GLN A 137 3.95 -5.97 21.83
CA GLN A 137 3.64 -7.25 21.19
C GLN A 137 4.52 -8.38 21.70
N LYS A 138 5.82 -8.15 21.91
CA LYS A 138 6.72 -9.13 22.52
C LYS A 138 6.27 -9.52 23.93
N ALA A 139 5.84 -8.55 24.74
CA ALA A 139 5.36 -8.81 26.10
C ALA A 139 4.04 -9.61 26.09
N VAL A 140 3.10 -9.24 25.22
CA VAL A 140 1.81 -9.95 25.06
C VAL A 140 2.04 -11.40 24.64
N LEU A 141 2.85 -11.62 23.60
CA LEU A 141 3.14 -12.99 23.13
C LEU A 141 3.86 -13.84 24.18
N LYS A 142 4.75 -13.24 24.98
CA LYS A 142 5.39 -13.91 26.09
C LYS A 142 4.36 -14.35 27.14
N GLN A 143 3.37 -13.50 27.44
CA GLN A 143 2.28 -13.83 28.38
C GLN A 143 1.39 -14.93 27.82
N VAL A 144 0.94 -14.81 26.55
CA VAL A 144 0.14 -15.85 25.88
C VAL A 144 0.87 -17.20 25.92
N LYS A 145 2.18 -17.24 25.64
CA LYS A 145 2.97 -18.47 25.71
C LYS A 145 2.99 -19.03 27.12
N LYS A 146 3.20 -18.20 28.14
CA LYS A 146 3.19 -18.62 29.54
C LYS A 146 1.83 -19.21 29.93
N ASP A 147 0.72 -18.57 29.53
CA ASP A 147 -0.65 -19.06 29.79
C ASP A 147 -0.87 -20.42 29.11
N MET A 148 -0.45 -20.56 27.85
CA MET A 148 -0.55 -21.81 27.10
C MET A 148 0.26 -22.95 27.75
N ASP A 149 1.47 -22.64 28.25
CA ASP A 149 2.32 -23.62 28.92
C ASP A 149 1.70 -24.07 30.26
N THR A 150 1.12 -23.12 31.03
CA THR A 150 0.59 -23.34 32.36
C THR A 150 -0.84 -23.88 32.34
N TYR A 151 -1.74 -23.24 31.58
CA TYR A 151 -3.18 -23.49 31.62
C TYR A 151 -3.72 -24.16 30.36
N LYS A 152 -2.86 -24.43 29.35
CA LYS A 152 -3.23 -24.94 28.01
C LYS A 152 -4.20 -24.05 27.23
N LYS A 153 -4.44 -22.84 27.71
CA LYS A 153 -5.29 -21.82 27.08
C LYS A 153 -4.84 -20.43 27.50
N SER A 154 -5.09 -19.44 26.69
CA SER A 154 -4.98 -18.02 27.03
C SER A 154 -6.28 -17.31 26.66
N SER A 155 -6.70 -16.36 27.48
CA SER A 155 -7.82 -15.46 27.19
C SER A 155 -7.38 -14.22 26.44
N ILE A 156 -6.07 -14.05 26.23
CA ILE A 156 -5.50 -12.87 25.59
C ILE A 156 -5.53 -13.06 24.07
N ASP A 157 -6.22 -12.18 23.36
CA ASP A 157 -6.06 -12.04 21.92
C ASP A 157 -4.82 -11.19 21.63
N PRO A 158 -3.78 -11.76 21.01
CA PRO A 158 -2.53 -11.04 20.78
C PRO A 158 -2.54 -10.14 19.55
N ARG A 159 -3.62 -10.12 18.76
CA ARG A 159 -3.67 -9.36 17.52
C ARG A 159 -3.62 -7.86 17.76
N THR A 160 -2.99 -7.15 16.83
CA THR A 160 -3.00 -5.67 16.78
C THR A 160 -2.95 -5.21 15.33
N PHE A 161 -3.47 -4.02 15.06
CA PHE A 161 -3.30 -3.37 13.76
C PHE A 161 -2.39 -2.14 13.87
N VAL A 162 -1.71 -1.84 12.78
CA VAL A 162 -0.95 -0.59 12.58
C VAL A 162 -1.35 -0.03 11.21
N VAL A 163 -1.89 1.17 11.20
CA VAL A 163 -2.21 1.89 9.96
C VAL A 163 -1.23 3.04 9.79
N LEU A 164 -0.55 3.09 8.66
CA LEU A 164 0.35 4.17 8.26
C LEU A 164 -0.28 4.88 7.05
N ASP A 165 -0.98 5.99 7.31
CA ASP A 165 -1.76 6.69 6.30
C ASP A 165 -1.05 7.97 5.86
N ASP A 166 -0.56 7.96 4.61
CA ASP A 166 0.16 9.08 3.95
C ASP A 166 1.24 9.75 4.83
N CYS A 167 1.81 9.04 5.80
CA CYS A 167 2.81 9.55 6.75
C CYS A 167 4.25 9.20 6.37
N LEU A 168 4.47 8.43 5.31
CA LEU A 168 5.78 7.95 4.89
C LEU A 168 6.40 8.79 3.75
N TYR A 169 6.25 10.11 3.83
CA TYR A 169 6.78 11.05 2.84
C TYR A 169 8.30 11.29 2.97
N ASP A 170 8.87 11.15 4.18
CA ASP A 170 10.31 11.22 4.40
C ASP A 170 10.93 9.82 4.24
N ASN A 171 11.82 9.65 3.27
CA ASN A 171 12.47 8.37 2.97
C ASN A 171 13.35 7.82 4.12
N LYS A 172 13.55 8.57 5.21
CA LYS A 172 14.31 8.09 6.37
C LYS A 172 13.70 6.87 7.02
N TRP A 173 12.37 6.69 6.97
CA TRP A 173 11.70 5.51 7.51
C TRP A 173 12.20 4.20 6.89
N THR A 174 12.65 4.21 5.64
CA THR A 174 13.17 3.01 4.94
C THR A 174 14.47 2.49 5.58
N LYS A 175 15.21 3.35 6.27
CA LYS A 175 16.44 3.03 7.00
C LYS A 175 16.19 2.74 8.48
N ASP A 176 14.99 3.02 8.97
CA ASP A 176 14.61 2.79 10.35
C ASP A 176 14.57 1.28 10.65
N VAL A 177 15.34 0.86 11.65
CA VAL A 177 15.46 -0.53 12.05
C VAL A 177 14.14 -1.08 12.59
N MET A 178 13.38 -0.27 13.36
CA MET A 178 12.11 -0.70 13.95
C MET A 178 11.04 -0.90 12.87
N MET A 179 10.99 -0.01 11.87
CA MET A 179 10.10 -0.18 10.73
C MET A 179 10.46 -1.41 9.90
N ARG A 180 11.74 -1.63 9.64
CA ARG A 180 12.19 -2.84 8.94
C ARG A 180 11.84 -4.12 9.69
N LEU A 181 12.00 -4.11 11.02
CA LEU A 181 11.59 -5.24 11.88
C LEU A 181 10.07 -5.44 11.82
N LEU A 182 9.27 -4.37 11.80
CA LEU A 182 7.82 -4.46 11.66
C LEU A 182 7.43 -5.13 10.33
N PHE A 183 8.01 -4.71 9.22
CA PHE A 183 7.76 -5.32 7.91
C PHE A 183 8.16 -6.80 7.84
N MET A 184 9.34 -7.14 8.36
CA MET A 184 9.91 -8.49 8.23
C MET A 184 9.30 -9.47 9.23
N ASN A 185 9.06 -9.02 10.47
CA ASN A 185 8.68 -9.88 11.58
C ASN A 185 7.29 -9.57 12.16
N GLY A 186 6.64 -8.49 11.75
CA GLY A 186 5.33 -8.08 12.25
C GLY A 186 4.30 -9.20 12.18
N ARG A 187 4.33 -9.99 11.10
CA ARG A 187 3.47 -11.18 10.95
C ARG A 187 3.59 -12.18 12.10
N HIS A 188 4.81 -12.41 12.60
CA HIS A 188 5.06 -13.33 13.73
C HIS A 188 4.65 -12.71 15.06
N TRP A 189 4.55 -11.39 15.12
CA TRP A 189 4.11 -10.65 16.31
C TRP A 189 2.63 -10.31 16.27
N LYS A 190 1.85 -10.96 15.39
CA LYS A 190 0.40 -10.75 15.27
C LYS A 190 0.05 -9.29 14.98
N VAL A 191 0.80 -8.65 14.08
CA VAL A 191 0.54 -7.29 13.63
C VAL A 191 -0.04 -7.32 12.22
N MET A 192 -1.23 -6.77 12.01
CA MET A 192 -1.75 -6.41 10.71
C MET A 192 -1.20 -5.02 10.36
N LEU A 193 -0.45 -4.93 9.28
CA LEU A 193 0.16 -3.67 8.83
C LEU A 193 -0.55 -3.18 7.57
N VAL A 194 -1.16 -2.02 7.67
CA VAL A 194 -1.82 -1.33 6.54
C VAL A 194 -1.06 -0.06 6.22
N ILE A 195 -0.69 0.11 4.96
CA ILE A 195 0.08 1.27 4.51
C ILE A 195 -0.62 1.90 3.33
N THR A 196 -0.90 3.18 3.40
CA THR A 196 -1.31 3.95 2.23
C THR A 196 -0.16 4.78 1.69
N MET A 197 -0.07 4.90 0.39
CA MET A 197 0.94 5.72 -0.26
C MET A 197 0.42 6.32 -1.56
N GLN A 198 0.94 7.49 -1.89
CA GLN A 198 0.64 8.16 -3.15
C GLN A 198 1.69 7.84 -4.22
N TYR A 199 2.89 7.49 -3.79
CA TYR A 199 4.01 7.22 -4.71
C TYR A 199 4.44 5.76 -4.65
N PRO A 200 4.44 5.03 -5.79
CA PRO A 200 4.62 3.58 -5.81
C PRO A 200 6.03 3.09 -5.43
N LEU A 201 7.03 3.95 -5.39
CA LEU A 201 8.41 3.58 -5.03
C LEU A 201 8.74 3.78 -3.54
N GLY A 202 7.75 4.12 -2.70
CA GLY A 202 7.99 4.37 -1.28
C GLY A 202 8.58 3.18 -0.52
N ILE A 203 8.26 1.93 -0.91
CA ILE A 203 8.73 0.72 -0.21
C ILE A 203 9.95 0.13 -0.92
N PRO A 204 11.08 -0.07 -0.22
CA PRO A 204 12.27 -0.72 -0.79
C PRO A 204 12.00 -2.16 -1.27
N PRO A 205 12.74 -2.65 -2.29
CA PRO A 205 12.52 -3.98 -2.87
C PRO A 205 12.54 -5.14 -1.85
N ASN A 206 13.47 -5.10 -0.90
CA ASN A 206 13.60 -6.11 0.15
C ASN A 206 12.45 -6.14 1.16
N LEU A 207 11.67 -5.06 1.27
CA LEU A 207 10.47 -5.03 2.10
C LEU A 207 9.22 -5.40 1.29
N ARG A 208 9.17 -5.08 0.00
CA ARG A 208 8.03 -5.41 -0.87
C ARG A 208 7.72 -6.91 -0.94
N THR A 209 8.72 -7.76 -0.81
CA THR A 209 8.54 -9.22 -0.79
C THR A 209 7.71 -9.74 0.39
N ASN A 210 7.48 -8.89 1.40
CA ASN A 210 6.65 -9.23 2.56
C ASN A 210 5.21 -8.74 2.44
N ILE A 211 4.84 -8.09 1.34
CA ILE A 211 3.49 -7.58 1.11
C ILE A 211 2.58 -8.72 0.69
N ASP A 212 1.49 -8.93 1.42
CA ASP A 212 0.51 -9.97 1.14
C ASP A 212 -0.55 -9.50 0.14
N TYR A 213 -1.00 -8.23 0.25
CA TYR A 213 -2.03 -7.67 -0.62
C TYR A 213 -1.65 -6.27 -1.08
N VAL A 214 -1.85 -5.98 -2.37
CA VAL A 214 -1.68 -4.64 -2.94
C VAL A 214 -2.98 -4.19 -3.55
N PHE A 215 -3.51 -3.05 -3.11
CA PHE A 215 -4.68 -2.39 -3.70
C PHE A 215 -4.19 -1.20 -4.52
N ILE A 216 -4.44 -1.23 -5.81
CA ILE A 216 -4.01 -0.19 -6.75
C ILE A 216 -5.24 0.57 -7.22
N LEU A 217 -5.31 1.83 -6.80
CA LEU A 217 -6.37 2.74 -7.22
C LEU A 217 -5.98 3.46 -8.53
N ARG A 218 -6.89 4.29 -9.04
CA ARG A 218 -6.71 5.01 -10.30
C ARG A 218 -5.40 5.80 -10.36
N GLU A 219 -4.61 5.56 -11.41
CA GLU A 219 -3.38 6.29 -11.72
C GLU A 219 -3.38 6.69 -13.22
N PRO A 220 -3.56 7.96 -13.55
CA PRO A 220 -3.62 8.42 -14.94
C PRO A 220 -2.24 8.57 -15.60
N TYR A 221 -1.15 8.72 -14.83
CA TYR A 221 0.17 8.95 -15.39
C TYR A 221 0.85 7.65 -15.81
N ILE A 222 1.16 7.52 -17.09
CA ILE A 222 1.82 6.33 -17.66
C ILE A 222 3.14 6.02 -16.96
N ALA A 223 3.93 7.04 -16.62
CA ALA A 223 5.20 6.85 -15.91
C ALA A 223 5.01 6.22 -14.52
N ASN A 224 3.94 6.57 -13.80
CA ASN A 224 3.60 5.97 -12.51
C ASN A 224 3.03 4.56 -12.69
N ARG A 225 2.18 4.34 -13.69
CA ARG A 225 1.71 2.99 -14.06
C ARG A 225 2.88 2.06 -14.36
N LYS A 226 3.89 2.55 -15.10
CA LYS A 226 5.10 1.77 -15.37
C LYS A 226 5.84 1.40 -14.09
N ARG A 227 5.97 2.33 -13.13
CA ARG A 227 6.57 2.05 -11.82
C ARG A 227 5.76 1.03 -11.02
N ILE A 228 4.42 1.12 -11.04
CA ILE A 228 3.54 0.13 -10.38
C ILE A 228 3.74 -1.23 -11.02
N TYR A 229 3.72 -1.32 -12.34
CA TYR A 229 3.95 -2.56 -13.09
C TYR A 229 5.29 -3.20 -12.72
N ASP A 230 6.38 -2.44 -12.81
CA ASP A 230 7.74 -2.96 -12.57
C ASP A 230 7.97 -3.41 -11.11
N ASN A 231 7.22 -2.85 -10.16
CA ASN A 231 7.48 -3.06 -8.74
C ASN A 231 6.43 -3.94 -8.01
N TYR A 232 5.19 -4.02 -8.52
CA TYR A 232 4.10 -4.71 -7.83
C TYR A 232 3.29 -5.65 -8.73
N ALA A 233 3.32 -5.44 -10.04
CA ALA A 233 2.44 -6.15 -10.98
C ALA A 233 3.23 -6.98 -12.01
N GLY A 234 4.40 -7.49 -11.63
CA GLY A 234 5.28 -8.29 -12.49
C GLY A 234 4.69 -9.64 -12.93
N MET A 235 3.52 -10.05 -12.41
CA MET A 235 2.78 -11.23 -12.89
C MET A 235 2.09 -10.99 -14.23
N PHE A 236 1.85 -9.76 -14.63
CA PHE A 236 1.29 -9.46 -15.95
C PHE A 236 2.35 -9.71 -17.04
N PRO A 237 1.97 -10.31 -18.16
CA PRO A 237 2.93 -10.66 -19.23
C PRO A 237 3.54 -9.41 -19.91
N THR A 238 2.79 -8.31 -20.02
CA THR A 238 3.26 -7.07 -20.61
C THR A 238 2.69 -5.85 -19.88
N PHE A 239 3.36 -4.71 -20.03
CA PHE A 239 2.88 -3.43 -19.48
C PHE A 239 1.55 -3.01 -20.12
N GLU A 240 1.34 -3.30 -21.40
CA GLU A 240 0.13 -2.99 -22.13
C GLU A 240 -1.08 -3.76 -21.54
N SER A 241 -0.91 -5.06 -21.24
CA SER A 241 -1.96 -5.87 -20.61
C SER A 241 -2.30 -5.35 -19.21
N PHE A 242 -1.29 -4.97 -18.42
CA PHE A 242 -1.50 -4.32 -17.13
C PHE A 242 -2.28 -3.01 -17.26
N THR A 243 -1.91 -2.15 -18.22
CA THR A 243 -2.58 -0.86 -18.45
C THR A 243 -4.03 -1.04 -18.85
N GLN A 244 -4.34 -2.01 -19.73
CA GLN A 244 -5.71 -2.33 -20.11
C GLN A 244 -6.57 -2.79 -18.92
N VAL A 245 -6.01 -3.60 -18.03
CA VAL A 245 -6.70 -4.02 -16.80
C VAL A 245 -6.90 -2.85 -15.85
N MET A 246 -5.89 -2.00 -15.68
CA MET A 246 -6.01 -0.78 -14.86
C MET A 246 -7.14 0.13 -15.37
N ASP A 247 -7.25 0.34 -16.67
CA ASP A 247 -8.30 1.18 -17.26
C ASP A 247 -9.72 0.63 -16.99
N GLN A 248 -9.86 -0.69 -16.94
CA GLN A 248 -11.16 -1.33 -16.69
C GLN A 248 -11.50 -1.48 -15.20
N CYS A 249 -10.50 -1.61 -14.31
CA CYS A 249 -10.70 -1.97 -12.90
C CYS A 249 -10.47 -0.82 -11.93
N THR A 250 -10.12 0.39 -12.39
CA THR A 250 -9.82 1.50 -11.48
C THR A 250 -10.66 2.76 -11.74
N GLU A 251 -11.72 2.65 -12.52
CA GLU A 251 -12.70 3.71 -12.70
C GLU A 251 -13.73 3.72 -11.55
N ASN A 252 -14.41 4.84 -11.34
CA ASN A 252 -15.51 4.97 -10.38
C ASN A 252 -15.17 4.52 -8.95
N TYR A 253 -13.95 4.83 -8.47
CA TYR A 253 -13.42 4.41 -7.15
C TYR A 253 -13.24 2.90 -6.98
N GLU A 254 -13.16 2.16 -8.07
CA GLU A 254 -12.73 0.77 -8.06
C GLU A 254 -11.21 0.68 -7.95
N CYS A 255 -10.71 -0.48 -7.55
CA CYS A 255 -9.28 -0.74 -7.48
C CYS A 255 -8.96 -2.14 -7.99
N LEU A 256 -7.75 -2.28 -8.54
CA LEU A 256 -7.14 -3.57 -8.83
C LEU A 256 -6.51 -4.11 -7.54
N VAL A 257 -6.83 -5.35 -7.19
CA VAL A 257 -6.27 -6.02 -6.02
C VAL A 257 -5.33 -7.13 -6.47
N ILE A 258 -4.11 -7.13 -5.92
CA ILE A 258 -3.13 -8.18 -6.13
C ILE A 258 -3.00 -8.97 -4.84
N ASN A 259 -3.20 -10.29 -4.92
CA ASN A 259 -3.04 -11.25 -3.84
C ASN A 259 -1.72 -12.02 -4.03
N ASN A 260 -0.69 -11.62 -3.29
CA ASN A 260 0.61 -12.28 -3.33
C ASN A 260 0.64 -13.63 -2.57
N ASN A 261 -0.42 -13.95 -1.81
CA ASN A 261 -0.56 -15.23 -1.10
C ASN A 261 -1.19 -16.32 -1.97
N ALA A 262 -1.55 -16.02 -3.22
CA ALA A 262 -2.09 -17.01 -4.14
C ALA A 262 -1.09 -18.16 -4.34
N LYS A 263 -1.59 -19.39 -4.26
CA LYS A 263 -0.77 -20.62 -4.45
C LYS A 263 -0.61 -21.01 -5.92
N SER A 264 -1.24 -20.28 -6.81
CA SER A 264 -1.26 -20.52 -8.27
C SER A 264 -0.49 -19.40 -8.97
N ASN A 265 0.21 -19.76 -10.05
CA ASN A 265 0.84 -18.80 -10.97
C ASN A 265 -0.12 -18.26 -12.03
N LYS A 266 -1.39 -18.70 -12.03
CA LYS A 266 -2.39 -18.18 -12.96
C LYS A 266 -2.75 -16.75 -12.56
N LEU A 267 -2.77 -15.86 -13.54
CA LEU A 267 -3.08 -14.45 -13.33
C LEU A 267 -4.46 -14.26 -12.67
N GLN A 268 -5.45 -15.02 -13.10
CA GLN A 268 -6.84 -15.00 -12.58
C GLN A 268 -6.96 -15.31 -11.08
N ASP A 269 -6.01 -16.08 -10.52
CA ASP A 269 -6.01 -16.44 -9.11
C ASP A 269 -5.25 -15.42 -8.25
N GLN A 270 -4.52 -14.50 -8.89
CA GLN A 270 -3.68 -13.50 -8.23
C GLN A 270 -4.28 -12.11 -8.26
N ILE A 271 -5.13 -11.78 -9.24
CA ILE A 271 -5.67 -10.43 -9.42
C ILE A 271 -7.19 -10.43 -9.36
N PHE A 272 -7.73 -9.36 -8.78
CA PHE A 272 -9.15 -9.16 -8.54
C PHE A 272 -9.50 -7.69 -8.76
N TRP A 273 -10.77 -7.38 -8.95
CA TRP A 273 -11.26 -6.02 -8.84
C TRP A 273 -12.02 -5.83 -7.53
N TYR A 274 -12.04 -4.64 -6.99
CA TYR A 274 -12.78 -4.32 -5.78
C TYR A 274 -13.26 -2.87 -5.79
N LYS A 275 -14.38 -2.63 -5.11
CA LYS A 275 -14.92 -1.31 -4.82
C LYS A 275 -15.27 -1.24 -3.35
N ALA A 276 -14.70 -0.25 -2.66
CA ALA A 276 -14.97 -0.02 -1.25
C ALA A 276 -16.46 0.17 -0.98
N GLN A 277 -16.94 -0.43 0.10
CA GLN A 277 -18.33 -0.36 0.54
C GLN A 277 -18.46 0.68 1.65
N GLN A 278 -19.60 1.37 1.66
CA GLN A 278 -19.93 2.28 2.75
C GLN A 278 -20.55 1.49 3.90
N HIS A 279 -20.07 1.75 5.11
CA HIS A 279 -20.57 1.14 6.32
C HIS A 279 -21.20 2.19 7.24
N GLY A 280 -22.10 1.76 8.09
CA GLY A 280 -22.59 2.60 9.20
C GLY A 280 -21.46 2.90 10.21
N PRO A 281 -21.72 3.73 11.23
CA PRO A 281 -20.74 4.02 12.27
C PRO A 281 -20.28 2.74 12.98
N PHE A 282 -18.97 2.56 13.14
CA PHE A 282 -18.37 1.44 13.84
C PHE A 282 -17.16 1.88 14.65
N LYS A 283 -16.76 1.07 15.61
CA LYS A 283 -15.58 1.27 16.44
C LYS A 283 -14.66 0.08 16.31
N LEU A 284 -13.36 0.35 16.21
CA LEU A 284 -12.32 -0.66 16.19
C LEU A 284 -11.86 -0.96 17.62
N GLY A 285 -11.49 -2.21 17.84
CA GLY A 285 -10.89 -2.65 19.08
C GLY A 285 -11.88 -3.01 20.19
N SER A 286 -11.31 -3.50 21.29
CA SER A 286 -12.07 -3.92 22.45
C SER A 286 -12.64 -2.76 23.26
N LYS A 287 -13.56 -3.03 24.19
CA LYS A 287 -14.09 -2.01 25.11
C LYS A 287 -13.00 -1.40 25.97
N GLU A 288 -12.09 -2.24 26.46
CA GLU A 288 -10.95 -1.84 27.29
C GLU A 288 -10.01 -0.87 26.54
N PHE A 289 -9.86 -1.05 25.23
CA PHE A 289 -9.09 -0.14 24.39
C PHE A 289 -9.64 1.30 24.42
N TRP A 290 -10.97 1.43 24.38
CA TRP A 290 -11.65 2.72 24.49
C TRP A 290 -11.63 3.29 25.91
N GLU A 291 -11.75 2.43 26.93
CA GLU A 291 -11.69 2.84 28.34
C GLU A 291 -10.31 3.35 28.74
N ILE A 292 -9.23 2.70 28.28
CA ILE A 292 -7.87 3.17 28.52
C ILE A 292 -7.67 4.59 27.96
N SER A 293 -8.16 4.86 26.75
CA SER A 293 -8.05 6.18 26.16
C SER A 293 -8.84 7.25 26.92
N LYS A 294 -10.01 6.91 27.47
CA LYS A 294 -10.79 7.84 28.30
C LYS A 294 -10.09 8.16 29.62
N ASN A 295 -9.52 7.14 30.26
CA ASN A 295 -8.90 7.28 31.57
C ASN A 295 -7.57 8.03 31.52
N LEU A 296 -6.79 7.86 30.43
CA LEU A 296 -5.50 8.53 30.23
C LEU A 296 -5.63 9.86 29.46
N GLY A 297 -6.69 10.05 28.67
CA GLY A 297 -6.92 11.27 27.89
C GLY A 297 -7.57 12.39 28.73
N SER A 298 -8.06 12.12 29.93
CA SER A 298 -8.59 13.15 30.83
C SER A 298 -7.50 14.06 31.44
N ASP A 299 -6.23 13.64 31.35
CA ASP A 299 -5.11 14.42 31.86
C ASP A 299 -4.53 15.40 30.82
N ASP A 300 -4.89 15.24 29.53
CA ASP A 300 -4.36 16.07 28.42
C ASP A 300 -5.30 17.22 27.98
N GLU A 301 -6.44 17.43 28.63
CA GLU A 301 -7.27 18.64 28.40
C GLU A 301 -6.65 19.94 28.93
N GLY A 302 -5.39 19.89 29.32
CA GLY A 302 -4.55 21.03 29.69
C GLY A 302 -3.77 21.64 28.54
N GLU A 303 -4.24 21.61 27.30
CA GLU A 303 -3.79 22.59 26.31
C GLU A 303 -4.15 23.98 26.84
N GLN A 304 -3.15 24.66 27.42
CA GLN A 304 -3.27 26.06 27.76
C GLN A 304 -3.63 26.80 26.47
N SER A 305 -4.93 27.03 26.29
CA SER A 305 -5.40 27.93 25.25
C SER A 305 -4.64 29.25 25.48
N TYR A 306 -3.98 29.74 24.42
CA TYR A 306 -3.30 31.04 24.49
C TYR A 306 -4.31 32.08 24.97
N ASP A 307 -4.18 32.46 26.25
CA ASP A 307 -4.94 33.56 26.84
C ASP A 307 -4.19 34.88 26.55
N PRO A 308 -4.68 35.72 25.65
CA PRO A 308 -4.05 37.00 25.33
C PRO A 308 -4.00 37.94 26.56
N ASN A 309 -4.75 37.64 27.62
CA ASN A 309 -4.72 38.45 28.87
C ASN A 309 -3.71 37.94 29.89
N ALA A 310 -3.26 36.67 29.80
CA ALA A 310 -2.23 36.13 30.67
C ALA A 310 -0.90 36.91 30.51
N ALA A 311 -0.60 37.40 29.30
CA ALA A 311 0.57 38.23 29.03
C ALA A 311 0.52 39.61 29.73
N LYS A 312 -0.68 40.10 30.09
CA LYS A 312 -0.83 41.40 30.83
C LYS A 312 -0.49 41.27 32.31
N ASN A 313 -0.55 40.08 32.87
CA ASN A 313 -0.32 39.80 34.29
C ASN A 313 1.08 39.20 34.56
N SER A 314 1.86 38.91 33.50
CA SER A 314 3.21 38.38 33.64
C SER A 314 4.19 39.49 34.01
N LYS A 315 5.15 39.22 34.94
CA LYS A 315 6.28 40.11 35.27
C LYS A 315 7.34 40.17 34.14
N ALA A 316 7.04 39.69 32.95
CA ALA A 316 7.94 39.73 31.80
C ALA A 316 8.08 41.18 31.26
N PRO A 317 9.24 41.56 30.72
CA PRO A 317 9.45 42.90 30.17
C PRO A 317 8.51 43.15 29.00
N LYS A 318 7.80 44.30 29.03
CA LYS A 318 6.90 44.74 27.97
C LYS A 318 7.70 45.21 26.77
N ILE A 319 7.52 44.59 25.60
CA ILE A 319 8.13 45.03 24.36
C ILE A 319 7.15 45.93 23.61
N ASN A 320 7.48 47.18 23.40
CA ASN A 320 6.72 48.12 22.58
C ASN A 320 7.28 48.14 21.16
N VAL A 321 6.52 47.63 20.23
CA VAL A 321 6.88 47.63 18.81
C VAL A 321 6.33 48.88 18.13
N LYS A 322 7.20 49.78 17.66
CA LYS A 322 6.84 50.87 16.76
C LYS A 322 7.02 50.44 15.33
N LYS A 323 5.95 50.40 14.56
CA LYS A 323 6.01 50.18 13.12
C LYS A 323 6.44 51.46 12.43
N SER A 324 7.55 51.47 11.70
CA SER A 324 7.92 52.55 10.81
C SER A 324 7.01 52.48 9.57
N LYS A 325 6.44 53.63 9.18
CA LYS A 325 5.78 53.75 7.87
C LYS A 325 6.86 54.06 6.83
N TRP A 326 6.94 53.25 5.82
CA TRP A 326 7.61 53.56 4.56
C TRP A 326 6.69 54.41 3.70
#